data_b6717b0225c320fddaedb96bdcbb1137
#
_entry.id   b6717b0225c320fddaedb96bdcbb1137
#
_cell.length_a   1.000
_cell.length_b   1.000
_cell.length_c   1.000
_cell.angle_alpha   90.00
_cell.angle_beta   90.00
_cell.angle_gamma   90.00
#
_symmetry.space_group_name_H-M   'P 1'
#
loop_
_entity.id
_entity.type
_entity.pdbx_description
1 polymer ?
#
loop_
_entity_poly.entity_id
_entity_poly.type
_entity_poly.pdbx_seq_one_letter_code
_entity_poly.pdbx_strand_id
1 'polypeptide(L)'
;MVTVRKERPAEAAARDALLDLAYGPARFTKTSERLREGCRAELALVAVEGGRIVGTVRLWQVSAGPDQGALLLGPLAVAPDRRRRGIGSTLMHHALREAARRRHGAVLLVGDAPYYSRFGFSSEKTGALWLPGPYERHRLLGRELKPGALDGARGLISARSPLEQRPELATLVAGLVHSDNSLAPHAA
;
A
#
# COMPACT_ATOMS: atom_id res chain seq x y z
N MET A 1 2.71 -23.83 0.10
CA MET A 1 2.25 -23.14 1.30
C MET A 1 2.45 -21.63 1.10
N VAL A 2 1.46 -20.79 1.37
CA VAL A 2 1.56 -19.33 1.27
C VAL A 2 1.98 -18.75 2.62
N THR A 3 3.02 -17.91 2.62
CA THR A 3 3.51 -17.22 3.82
C THR A 3 3.35 -15.72 3.65
N VAL A 4 2.78 -15.03 4.66
CA VAL A 4 2.69 -13.57 4.68
C VAL A 4 3.80 -13.00 5.58
N ARG A 5 4.55 -12.03 5.05
CA ARG A 5 5.64 -11.36 5.75
C ARG A 5 5.85 -9.93 5.25
N LYS A 6 6.72 -9.18 5.91
CA LYS A 6 7.14 -7.86 5.43
C LYS A 6 7.82 -7.97 4.06
N GLU A 7 7.54 -7.00 3.20
CA GLU A 7 8.22 -6.81 1.93
C GLU A 7 9.69 -6.44 2.18
N ARG A 8 10.60 -6.99 1.40
CA ARG A 8 12.02 -6.64 1.41
C ARG A 8 12.31 -5.57 0.36
N PRO A 9 13.28 -4.66 0.56
CA PRO A 9 13.61 -3.62 -0.44
C PRO A 9 13.88 -4.18 -1.84
N ALA A 10 14.60 -5.28 -1.95
CA ALA A 10 14.91 -5.94 -3.24
C ALA A 10 13.68 -6.52 -3.96
N GLU A 11 12.52 -6.58 -3.32
CA GLU A 11 11.28 -7.14 -3.89
C GLU A 11 10.39 -6.09 -4.56
N ALA A 12 10.80 -4.82 -4.57
CA ALA A 12 10.03 -3.71 -5.12
C ALA A 12 9.62 -3.96 -6.58
N ALA A 13 10.56 -4.38 -7.43
CA ALA A 13 10.29 -4.67 -8.84
C ALA A 13 9.27 -5.83 -9.02
N ALA A 14 9.40 -6.91 -8.24
CA ALA A 14 8.48 -8.04 -8.29
C ALA A 14 7.07 -7.67 -7.80
N ARG A 15 6.97 -6.81 -6.77
CA ARG A 15 5.71 -6.23 -6.34
C ARG A 15 5.07 -5.37 -7.42
N ASP A 16 5.83 -4.49 -8.06
CA ASP A 16 5.30 -3.58 -9.09
C ASP A 16 4.80 -4.37 -10.29
N ALA A 17 5.53 -5.39 -10.74
CA ALA A 17 5.07 -6.30 -11.77
C ALA A 17 3.75 -7.01 -11.40
N LEU A 18 3.58 -7.41 -10.13
CA LEU A 18 2.31 -7.96 -9.65
C LEU A 18 1.17 -6.93 -9.70
N LEU A 19 1.43 -5.68 -9.33
CA LEU A 19 0.44 -4.61 -9.37
C LEU A 19 0.04 -4.27 -10.81
N ASP A 20 0.99 -4.23 -11.73
CA ASP A 20 0.74 -3.98 -13.16
C ASP A 20 -0.09 -5.12 -13.77
N LEU A 21 0.21 -6.36 -13.40
CA LEU A 21 -0.58 -7.52 -13.82
C LEU A 21 -2.02 -7.49 -13.25
N ALA A 22 -2.19 -7.00 -12.02
CA ALA A 22 -3.48 -7.02 -11.33
C ALA A 22 -4.41 -5.87 -11.73
N TYR A 23 -3.87 -4.70 -12.03
CA TYR A 23 -4.61 -3.44 -12.22
C TYR A 23 -4.35 -2.74 -13.56
N GLY A 24 -3.28 -3.08 -14.25
CA GLY A 24 -2.83 -2.39 -15.46
C GLY A 24 -2.33 -0.96 -15.19
N PRO A 25 -1.98 -0.21 -16.27
CA PRO A 25 -1.41 1.13 -16.17
C PRO A 25 -2.40 2.16 -15.60
N ALA A 26 -3.70 1.94 -15.72
CA ALA A 26 -4.73 2.82 -15.18
C ALA A 26 -4.66 2.96 -13.64
N ARG A 27 -3.90 2.12 -12.92
CA ARG A 27 -3.72 2.24 -11.47
C ARG A 27 -3.14 3.61 -11.07
N PHE A 28 -2.24 4.17 -11.87
CA PHE A 28 -1.57 5.44 -11.58
C PHE A 28 -2.48 6.67 -11.65
N THR A 29 -3.64 6.56 -12.31
CA THR A 29 -4.62 7.65 -12.39
C THR A 29 -5.55 7.74 -11.17
N LYS A 30 -5.55 6.70 -10.31
CA LYS A 30 -6.42 6.67 -9.13
C LYS A 30 -5.98 7.71 -8.09
N THR A 31 -6.93 8.45 -7.55
CA THR A 31 -6.69 9.46 -6.51
C THR A 31 -5.93 8.90 -5.31
N SER A 32 -6.25 7.68 -4.87
CA SER A 32 -5.54 7.01 -3.77
C SER A 32 -4.10 6.65 -4.11
N GLU A 33 -3.75 6.43 -5.37
CA GLU A 33 -2.37 6.21 -5.81
C GLU A 33 -1.59 7.53 -5.77
N ARG A 34 -2.17 8.58 -6.34
CA ARG A 34 -1.56 9.92 -6.36
C ARG A 34 -1.29 10.47 -4.95
N LEU A 35 -2.19 10.18 -4.00
CA LEU A 35 -2.04 10.62 -2.61
C LEU A 35 -0.80 10.05 -1.92
N ARG A 36 -0.34 8.87 -2.33
CA ARG A 36 0.82 8.17 -1.73
C ARG A 36 2.07 8.20 -2.61
N GLU A 37 2.01 8.91 -3.74
CA GLU A 37 3.14 9.04 -4.67
C GLU A 37 4.36 9.66 -3.98
N GLY A 38 5.52 9.03 -4.16
CA GLY A 38 6.77 9.43 -3.53
C GLY A 38 6.83 9.22 -2.01
N CYS A 39 5.80 8.67 -1.39
CA CYS A 39 5.76 8.41 0.04
C CYS A 39 6.30 7.02 0.40
N ARG A 40 6.91 6.88 1.57
CA ARG A 40 7.27 5.59 2.15
C ARG A 40 6.06 4.96 2.83
N ALA A 41 5.80 3.69 2.53
CA ALA A 41 4.73 2.95 3.21
C ALA A 41 5.05 2.75 4.69
N GLU A 42 4.06 2.94 5.56
CA GLU A 42 4.13 2.60 6.98
C GLU A 42 4.22 1.08 7.18
N LEU A 43 3.49 0.35 6.37
CA LEU A 43 3.49 -1.10 6.37
C LEU A 43 3.41 -1.62 4.94
N ALA A 44 4.30 -2.53 4.59
CA ALA A 44 4.29 -3.24 3.33
C ALA A 44 4.38 -4.75 3.61
N LEU A 45 3.40 -5.51 3.17
CA LEU A 45 3.33 -6.95 3.31
C LEU A 45 3.23 -7.63 1.95
N VAL A 46 3.86 -8.79 1.84
CA VAL A 46 3.78 -9.68 0.69
C VAL A 46 3.34 -11.08 1.13
N ALA A 47 2.56 -11.72 0.27
CA ALA A 47 2.27 -13.14 0.34
C ALA A 47 3.18 -13.86 -0.65
N VAL A 48 3.93 -14.85 -0.18
CA VAL A 48 4.94 -15.58 -0.97
C VAL A 48 4.56 -17.06 -1.03
N GLU A 49 4.61 -17.64 -2.23
CA GLU A 49 4.43 -19.06 -2.48
C GLU A 49 5.54 -19.54 -3.42
N GLY A 50 6.30 -20.56 -3.01
CA GLY A 50 7.40 -21.11 -3.82
C GLY A 50 8.45 -20.07 -4.23
N GLY A 51 8.78 -19.12 -3.35
CA GLY A 51 9.70 -18.01 -3.65
C GLY A 51 9.12 -16.85 -4.46
N ARG A 52 7.93 -17.00 -5.03
CA ARG A 52 7.25 -15.96 -5.83
C ARG A 52 6.31 -15.11 -4.98
N ILE A 53 6.30 -13.79 -5.18
CA ILE A 53 5.28 -12.91 -4.62
C ILE A 53 3.95 -13.16 -5.37
N VAL A 54 2.94 -13.60 -4.62
CA VAL A 54 1.61 -13.91 -5.13
C VAL A 54 0.53 -12.97 -4.60
N GLY A 55 0.90 -12.06 -3.70
CA GLY A 55 0.00 -11.02 -3.19
C GLY A 55 0.78 -9.93 -2.48
N THR A 56 0.18 -8.75 -2.40
CA THR A 56 0.74 -7.60 -1.68
C THR A 56 -0.36 -6.74 -1.09
N VAL A 57 -0.06 -6.09 0.04
CA VAL A 57 -0.86 -5.01 0.62
C VAL A 57 0.06 -3.99 1.28
N ARG A 58 -0.26 -2.70 1.11
CA ARG A 58 0.49 -1.61 1.71
C ARG A 58 -0.44 -0.66 2.48
N LEU A 59 0.08 -0.02 3.51
CA LEU A 59 -0.61 1.00 4.29
C LEU A 59 0.28 2.23 4.40
N TRP A 60 -0.35 3.41 4.35
CA TRP A 60 0.32 4.70 4.27
C TRP A 60 -0.26 5.63 5.33
N GLN A 61 0.58 6.40 6.00
CA GLN A 61 0.08 7.37 6.97
C GLN A 61 -0.63 8.51 6.24
N VAL A 62 -1.84 8.80 6.68
CA VAL A 62 -2.67 9.91 6.18
C VAL A 62 -3.28 10.68 7.33
N SER A 63 -3.69 11.90 7.03
CA SER A 63 -4.59 12.69 7.88
C SER A 63 -6.02 12.41 7.49
N ALA A 64 -6.88 12.07 8.44
CA ALA A 64 -8.33 11.96 8.26
C ALA A 64 -8.99 13.29 8.68
N GLY A 65 -8.69 14.36 7.97
CA GLY A 65 -8.93 15.73 8.37
C GLY A 65 -7.77 16.31 9.19
N PRO A 66 -7.90 17.54 9.75
CA PRO A 66 -6.77 18.27 10.32
C PRO A 66 -6.12 17.60 11.52
N ASP A 67 -6.90 16.96 12.38
CA ASP A 67 -6.42 16.56 13.72
C ASP A 67 -6.32 15.04 13.91
N GLN A 68 -6.77 14.23 12.94
CA GLN A 68 -6.85 12.79 13.10
C GLN A 68 -5.91 12.05 12.16
N GLY A 69 -5.06 11.19 12.74
CA GLY A 69 -4.20 10.28 11.99
C GLY A 69 -4.90 8.97 11.67
N ALA A 70 -4.74 8.50 10.43
CA ALA A 70 -5.21 7.19 9.99
C ALA A 70 -4.19 6.54 9.07
N LEU A 71 -4.43 5.29 8.68
CA LEU A 71 -3.72 4.62 7.60
C LEU A 71 -4.62 4.53 6.36
N LEU A 72 -4.09 4.82 5.20
CA LEU A 72 -4.74 4.50 3.92
C LEU A 72 -4.23 3.14 3.45
N LEU A 73 -5.13 2.17 3.36
CA LEU A 73 -4.83 0.82 2.88
C LEU A 73 -4.96 0.75 1.36
N GLY A 74 -3.94 0.22 0.75
CA GLY A 74 -3.87 -0.07 -0.69
C GLY A 74 -2.49 0.26 -1.28
N PRO A 75 -2.17 -0.32 -2.42
CA PRO A 75 -2.94 -1.32 -3.14
C PRO A 75 -2.98 -2.68 -2.42
N LEU A 76 -4.09 -3.41 -2.57
CA LEU A 76 -4.21 -4.83 -2.22
C LEU A 76 -4.33 -5.62 -3.51
N ALA A 77 -3.37 -6.45 -3.84
CA ALA A 77 -3.38 -7.26 -5.04
C ALA A 77 -3.06 -8.72 -4.76
N VAL A 78 -3.66 -9.60 -5.56
CA VAL A 78 -3.36 -11.04 -5.60
C VAL A 78 -3.19 -11.45 -7.05
N ALA A 79 -2.15 -12.24 -7.33
CA ALA A 79 -1.86 -12.78 -8.66
C ALA A 79 -3.11 -13.44 -9.25
N PRO A 80 -3.46 -13.18 -10.53
CA PRO A 80 -4.69 -13.68 -11.15
C PRO A 80 -4.84 -15.20 -11.00
N ASP A 81 -3.78 -15.96 -11.18
CA ASP A 81 -3.71 -17.41 -11.07
C ASP A 81 -3.80 -17.93 -9.61
N ARG A 82 -3.85 -17.04 -8.64
CA ARG A 82 -3.92 -17.33 -7.19
C ARG A 82 -5.14 -16.72 -6.51
N ARG A 83 -6.03 -16.08 -7.27
CA ARG A 83 -7.28 -15.52 -6.74
C ARG A 83 -8.20 -16.62 -6.19
N ARG A 84 -9.16 -16.23 -5.36
CA ARG A 84 -10.16 -17.11 -4.70
C ARG A 84 -9.56 -18.19 -3.78
N ARG A 85 -8.26 -18.09 -3.41
CA ARG A 85 -7.57 -18.99 -2.46
C ARG A 85 -7.38 -18.36 -1.07
N GLY A 86 -8.12 -17.31 -0.75
CA GLY A 86 -8.06 -16.65 0.57
C GLY A 86 -6.85 -15.73 0.81
N ILE A 87 -5.92 -15.62 -0.15
CA ILE A 87 -4.66 -14.85 0.02
C ILE A 87 -4.94 -13.38 0.35
N GLY A 88 -5.90 -12.74 -0.36
CA GLY A 88 -6.29 -11.36 -0.08
C GLY A 88 -6.84 -11.17 1.33
N SER A 89 -7.68 -12.10 1.81
CA SER A 89 -8.20 -12.08 3.18
C SER A 89 -7.09 -12.26 4.21
N THR A 90 -6.15 -13.17 3.97
CA THR A 90 -4.99 -13.38 4.85
C THR A 90 -4.15 -12.11 4.94
N LEU A 91 -3.85 -11.45 3.81
CA LEU A 91 -3.13 -10.17 3.79
C LEU A 91 -3.88 -9.09 4.57
N MET A 92 -5.21 -8.97 4.39
CA MET A 92 -6.04 -8.01 5.12
C MET A 92 -5.95 -8.23 6.64
N HIS A 93 -6.14 -9.46 7.11
CA HIS A 93 -6.06 -9.77 8.54
C HIS A 93 -4.67 -9.48 9.12
N HIS A 94 -3.59 -9.82 8.38
CA HIS A 94 -2.23 -9.49 8.81
C HIS A 94 -2.00 -7.97 8.87
N ALA A 95 -2.43 -7.23 7.87
CA ALA A 95 -2.27 -5.79 7.80
C ALA A 95 -3.01 -5.07 8.95
N LEU A 96 -4.27 -5.44 9.21
CA LEU A 96 -5.08 -4.84 10.26
C LEU A 96 -4.53 -5.16 11.66
N ARG A 97 -4.10 -6.41 11.88
CA ARG A 97 -3.47 -6.82 13.15
C ARG A 97 -2.16 -6.07 13.39
N GLU A 98 -1.31 -5.93 12.37
CA GLU A 98 -0.06 -5.21 12.50
C GLU A 98 -0.27 -3.71 12.72
N ALA A 99 -1.26 -3.10 12.04
CA ALA A 99 -1.65 -1.72 12.26
C ALA A 99 -2.13 -1.48 13.73
N ALA A 100 -2.97 -2.38 14.25
CA ALA A 100 -3.42 -2.32 15.64
C ALA A 100 -2.26 -2.50 16.63
N ARG A 101 -1.35 -3.43 16.38
CA ARG A 101 -0.14 -3.66 17.20
C ARG A 101 0.75 -2.43 17.24
N ARG A 102 0.85 -1.66 16.16
CA ARG A 102 1.55 -0.38 16.07
C ARG A 102 0.76 0.80 16.63
N ARG A 103 -0.40 0.52 17.25
CA ARG A 103 -1.26 1.52 17.91
C ARG A 103 -1.88 2.56 16.97
N HIS A 104 -2.00 2.27 15.66
CA HIS A 104 -2.80 3.12 14.79
C HIS A 104 -4.27 3.08 15.20
N GLY A 105 -4.96 4.24 15.07
CA GLY A 105 -6.35 4.39 15.50
C GLY A 105 -7.36 3.87 14.49
N ALA A 106 -7.10 4.11 13.20
CA ALA A 106 -8.04 3.79 12.14
C ALA A 106 -7.33 3.45 10.82
N VAL A 107 -8.07 2.75 9.95
CA VAL A 107 -7.66 2.44 8.58
C VAL A 107 -8.77 2.89 7.63
N LEU A 108 -8.40 3.61 6.57
CA LEU A 108 -9.26 4.03 5.47
C LEU A 108 -8.89 3.26 4.21
N LEU A 109 -9.83 3.09 3.29
CA LEU A 109 -9.56 2.56 1.95
C LEU A 109 -10.63 3.04 0.95
N VAL A 110 -10.32 2.93 -0.34
CA VAL A 110 -11.30 3.05 -1.42
C VAL A 110 -11.48 1.66 -2.03
N GLY A 111 -12.67 1.09 -1.88
CA GLY A 111 -12.91 -0.28 -2.31
C GLY A 111 -14.38 -0.68 -2.30
N ASP A 112 -14.61 -1.94 -2.53
CA ASP A 112 -15.93 -2.54 -2.72
C ASP A 112 -16.53 -2.90 -1.36
N ALA A 113 -17.58 -2.20 -0.93
CA ALA A 113 -18.16 -2.38 0.40
C ALA A 113 -18.54 -3.85 0.68
N PRO A 114 -19.17 -4.61 -0.22
CA PRO A 114 -19.46 -6.03 0.00
C PRO A 114 -18.21 -6.88 0.27
N TYR A 115 -17.06 -6.53 -0.32
CA TYR A 115 -15.82 -7.24 -0.03
C TYR A 115 -15.22 -6.84 1.31
N TYR A 116 -15.22 -5.54 1.65
CA TYR A 116 -14.49 -5.03 2.81
C TYR A 116 -15.30 -5.04 4.11
N SER A 117 -16.63 -5.14 4.04
CA SER A 117 -17.50 -5.25 5.24
C SER A 117 -17.16 -6.43 6.14
N ARG A 118 -16.74 -7.57 5.55
CA ARG A 118 -16.28 -8.75 6.32
C ARG A 118 -15.04 -8.50 7.17
N PHE A 119 -14.32 -7.41 6.91
CA PHE A 119 -13.19 -6.95 7.71
C PHE A 119 -13.57 -5.77 8.61
N GLY A 120 -14.85 -5.47 8.78
CA GLY A 120 -15.35 -4.40 9.63
C GLY A 120 -15.19 -3.00 9.05
N PHE A 121 -15.05 -2.86 7.73
CA PHE A 121 -15.07 -1.55 7.08
C PHE A 121 -16.49 -1.14 6.72
N SER A 122 -16.80 0.13 6.94
CA SER A 122 -18.07 0.76 6.53
C SER A 122 -17.86 2.21 6.09
N SER A 123 -18.89 2.81 5.50
CA SER A 123 -18.89 4.23 5.15
C SER A 123 -19.45 5.13 6.26
N GLU A 124 -19.89 4.58 7.38
CA GLU A 124 -20.58 5.33 8.45
C GLU A 124 -19.79 6.52 8.99
N LYS A 125 -18.46 6.35 9.18
CA LYS A 125 -17.59 7.38 9.74
C LYS A 125 -16.76 8.14 8.70
N THR A 126 -17.00 7.89 7.40
CA THR A 126 -16.25 8.54 6.31
C THR A 126 -17.06 9.57 5.54
N GLY A 127 -18.34 9.76 5.89
CA GLY A 127 -19.26 10.62 5.15
C GLY A 127 -18.83 12.09 5.05
N ALA A 128 -18.09 12.60 6.04
CA ALA A 128 -17.56 13.96 6.05
C ALA A 128 -16.09 14.06 5.61
N LEU A 129 -15.49 12.95 5.15
CA LEU A 129 -14.13 12.89 4.60
C LEU A 129 -14.15 12.86 3.07
N TRP A 130 -13.11 13.41 2.44
CA TRP A 130 -12.93 13.31 0.99
C TRP A 130 -11.46 13.23 0.59
N LEU A 131 -11.21 12.63 -0.59
CA LEU A 131 -9.89 12.55 -1.21
C LEU A 131 -9.63 13.74 -2.14
N PRO A 132 -8.38 14.12 -2.39
CA PRO A 132 -8.01 15.22 -3.26
C PRO A 132 -8.13 14.86 -4.75
N GLY A 133 -9.32 14.59 -5.25
CA GLY A 133 -9.55 14.25 -6.65
C GLY A 133 -10.75 13.32 -6.84
N PRO A 134 -11.00 12.85 -8.07
CA PRO A 134 -12.17 12.04 -8.39
C PRO A 134 -12.10 10.65 -7.74
N TYR A 135 -13.19 10.24 -7.11
CA TYR A 135 -13.44 8.89 -6.62
C TYR A 135 -14.94 8.71 -6.37
N GLU A 136 -15.39 7.48 -6.25
CA GLU A 136 -16.78 7.16 -5.91
C GLU A 136 -16.93 7.22 -4.37
N ARG A 137 -17.72 8.20 -3.88
CA ARG A 137 -17.84 8.48 -2.44
C ARG A 137 -18.25 7.26 -1.61
N HIS A 138 -19.19 6.46 -2.11
CA HIS A 138 -19.68 5.26 -1.42
C HIS A 138 -18.61 4.18 -1.24
N ARG A 139 -17.49 4.28 -1.96
CA ARG A 139 -16.35 3.38 -1.86
C ARG A 139 -15.28 3.83 -0.86
N LEU A 140 -15.38 5.04 -0.30
CA LEU A 140 -14.52 5.46 0.79
C LEU A 140 -15.01 4.83 2.09
N LEU A 141 -14.26 3.86 2.58
CA LEU A 141 -14.60 3.07 3.75
C LEU A 141 -13.58 3.29 4.85
N GLY A 142 -14.05 3.23 6.11
CA GLY A 142 -13.22 3.33 7.30
C GLY A 142 -13.44 2.16 8.24
N ARG A 143 -12.39 1.80 8.96
CA ARG A 143 -12.45 0.89 10.11
C ARG A 143 -11.68 1.48 11.26
N GLU A 144 -12.31 1.59 12.41
CA GLU A 144 -11.63 1.92 13.66
C GLU A 144 -10.91 0.70 14.21
N LEU A 145 -9.66 0.88 14.60
CA LEU A 145 -8.86 -0.08 15.36
C LEU A 145 -8.89 0.25 16.85
N LYS A 146 -9.19 1.52 17.17
CA LYS A 146 -9.50 2.01 18.50
C LYS A 146 -10.86 2.71 18.44
N PRO A 147 -11.78 2.41 19.37
CA PRO A 147 -13.07 3.10 19.40
C PRO A 147 -12.90 4.62 19.43
N GLY A 148 -13.70 5.33 18.65
CA GLY A 148 -13.67 6.79 18.57
C GLY A 148 -12.56 7.40 17.72
N ALA A 149 -11.69 6.60 17.10
CA ALA A 149 -10.57 7.12 16.32
C ALA A 149 -10.97 7.91 15.06
N LEU A 150 -12.20 7.76 14.60
CA LEU A 150 -12.79 8.51 13.49
C LEU A 150 -13.95 9.41 13.93
N ASP A 151 -14.20 9.56 15.24
CA ASP A 151 -15.27 10.43 15.71
C ASP A 151 -14.96 11.89 15.36
N GLY A 152 -15.91 12.53 14.67
CA GLY A 152 -15.75 13.91 14.18
C GLY A 152 -14.76 14.05 13.00
N ALA A 153 -14.26 12.97 12.44
CA ALA A 153 -13.38 13.00 11.27
C ALA A 153 -14.06 13.69 10.08
N ARG A 154 -13.46 14.77 9.59
CA ARG A 154 -14.03 15.58 8.51
C ARG A 154 -12.93 16.30 7.73
N GLY A 155 -13.20 16.59 6.47
CA GLY A 155 -12.31 17.36 5.62
C GLY A 155 -11.47 16.50 4.70
N LEU A 156 -10.41 17.09 4.19
CA LEU A 156 -9.54 16.48 3.20
C LEU A 156 -8.63 15.42 3.82
N ILE A 157 -8.58 14.25 3.19
CA ILE A 157 -7.57 13.24 3.47
C ILE A 157 -6.27 13.65 2.76
N SER A 158 -5.20 13.78 3.50
CA SER A 158 -3.90 14.20 2.99
C SER A 158 -2.78 13.23 3.39
N ALA A 159 -1.70 13.16 2.62
CA ALA A 159 -0.55 12.34 2.93
C ALA A 159 0.17 12.85 4.19
N ARG A 160 0.55 11.91 5.08
CA ARG A 160 1.42 12.15 6.24
C ARG A 160 2.63 11.22 6.25
N SER A 161 2.70 10.28 5.33
CA SER A 161 3.86 9.41 5.19
C SER A 161 5.11 10.24 4.86
N PRO A 162 6.25 9.94 5.48
CA PRO A 162 7.51 10.53 5.05
C PRO A 162 7.78 10.19 3.58
N LEU A 163 8.42 11.11 2.87
CA LEU A 163 8.86 10.87 1.50
C LEU A 163 9.91 9.76 1.46
N GLU A 164 9.90 8.97 0.42
CA GLU A 164 11.01 8.07 0.13
C GLU A 164 12.25 8.90 -0.20
N GLN A 165 13.36 8.59 0.46
CA GLN A 165 14.63 9.18 0.08
C GLN A 165 15.00 8.65 -1.32
N ARG A 166 15.00 9.51 -2.31
CA ARG A 166 15.56 9.18 -3.61
C ARG A 166 17.07 9.08 -3.43
N PRO A 167 17.73 8.03 -3.97
CA PRO A 167 19.19 8.01 -3.99
C PRO A 167 19.66 9.28 -4.67
N GLU A 168 20.65 9.96 -4.08
CA GLU A 168 21.25 11.12 -4.72
C GLU A 168 21.79 10.72 -6.09
N LEU A 169 21.68 11.63 -7.06
CA LEU A 169 22.13 11.41 -8.43
C LEU A 169 23.59 10.91 -8.47
N ALA A 170 24.43 11.43 -7.57
CA ALA A 170 25.82 10.99 -7.39
C ALA A 170 25.95 9.49 -7.04
N THR A 171 25.05 8.94 -6.22
CA THR A 171 25.05 7.51 -5.86
C THR A 171 24.61 6.63 -7.03
N LEU A 172 23.67 7.11 -7.85
CA LEU A 172 23.23 6.40 -9.06
C LEU A 172 24.33 6.38 -10.13
N VAL A 173 25.03 7.50 -10.31
CA VAL A 173 26.15 7.62 -11.26
C VAL A 173 27.34 6.77 -10.81
N ALA A 174 27.68 6.76 -9.53
CA ALA A 174 28.74 5.92 -8.98
C ALA A 174 28.47 4.41 -9.18
N GLY A 175 27.21 3.97 -9.07
CA GLY A 175 26.80 2.59 -9.35
C GLY A 175 26.94 2.20 -10.82
N LEU A 176 26.74 3.12 -11.74
CA LEU A 176 26.92 2.89 -13.18
C LEU A 176 28.40 2.79 -13.59
N VAL A 177 29.28 3.58 -12.98
CA VAL A 177 30.73 3.58 -13.28
C VAL A 177 31.42 2.29 -12.81
N HIS A 178 30.89 1.62 -11.78
CA HIS A 178 31.48 0.35 -11.27
C HIS A 178 31.07 -0.89 -12.06
N SER A 179 30.02 -0.82 -12.89
CA SER A 179 29.58 -1.96 -13.71
C SER A 179 30.33 -2.09 -15.04
N ASP A 180 31.07 -1.07 -15.46
CA ASP A 180 31.73 -1.05 -16.79
C ASP A 180 33.21 -1.52 -16.78
N ASN A 181 33.76 -1.86 -15.62
CA ASN A 181 35.18 -2.18 -15.48
C ASN A 181 35.49 -3.70 -15.39
N SER A 182 34.62 -4.55 -15.94
CA SER A 182 34.83 -6.03 -15.97
C SER A 182 35.18 -6.58 -17.36
N LEU A 183 35.63 -5.74 -18.29
CA LEU A 183 36.23 -6.19 -19.57
C LEU A 183 37.74 -6.20 -19.42
N ALA A 184 38.28 -7.30 -18.90
CA ALA A 184 39.70 -7.58 -18.98
C ALA A 184 40.11 -7.84 -20.44
N PRO A 185 41.23 -7.26 -20.94
CA PRO A 185 41.70 -7.55 -22.27
C PRO A 185 42.28 -8.96 -22.31
N HIS A 186 41.79 -9.82 -23.17
CA HIS A 186 42.50 -11.01 -23.58
C HIS A 186 43.76 -10.61 -24.29
N ALA A 187 44.91 -10.82 -23.66
CA ALA A 187 46.23 -10.80 -24.30
C ALA A 187 46.44 -12.05 -25.14
N ALA A 188 46.95 -11.87 -26.30
CA ALA A 188 47.36 -12.84 -27.33
C ALA A 188 48.45 -13.80 -26.84
#